data_4781b4e8217bb54eac7a211a1ef62567
#
_entry.id   4781b4e8217bb54eac7a211a1ef62567
#
_cell.length_a   1.000
_cell.length_b   1.000
_cell.length_c   1.000
_cell.angle_alpha   90.00
_cell.angle_beta   90.00
_cell.angle_gamma   90.00
#
_symmetry.space_group_name_H-M   'P 1'
#
loop_
_entity.id
_entity.type
_entity.pdbx_description
1 polymer ?
#
loop_
_entity_poly.entity_id
_entity_poly.type
_entity_poly.pdbx_seq_one_letter_code
_entity_poly.pdbx_strand_id
1 'polypeptide(L)'
;MSTMSTKITEKMVIDAANGSIVLNGLDFTKNGYVEIHNADSVVIKNCRVYGLNCEDAAKNYWMKVIGDIPVKLSIVRSFFGANPGKNGKLYNLLELNAKLKGDSMISSNWFTSDCCTHNSINIYGAEEDAVIYVNNNHFADMAKQMRIGIKEAPKCKIISNGNDCIIKDTSPEGIEWANLALVQPYGKKTTTFENLEISMKDNKLSSDLPDPIVAYFGGGDTPMGITSSPKVTLDGKDFKIPIRTNSKSVAVIGTTAYATLAEAITAATNGEVITLVNSTDEEIDLSTVEATIVAGRKGLTVHGVEIEF
;
A
#
# COMPACT_ATOMS: atom_id res chain seq x y z
N MET A 1 -26.87 26.95 5.53
CA MET A 1 -26.10 27.48 6.67
C MET A 1 -24.70 26.93 6.58
N SER A 2 -23.70 27.77 6.30
CA SER A 2 -22.30 27.37 6.35
C SER A 2 -21.90 27.25 7.81
N THR A 3 -21.80 26.05 8.34
CA THR A 3 -21.19 25.86 9.64
C THR A 3 -19.73 26.24 9.53
N MET A 4 -19.30 27.28 10.22
CA MET A 4 -17.88 27.65 10.29
C MET A 4 -17.12 26.45 10.87
N SER A 5 -16.27 25.85 10.07
CA SER A 5 -15.38 24.77 10.56
C SER A 5 -14.31 25.36 11.46
N THR A 6 -14.00 24.68 12.54
CA THR A 6 -12.88 25.09 13.41
C THR A 6 -11.56 24.86 12.67
N LYS A 7 -10.77 25.91 12.49
CA LYS A 7 -9.48 25.85 11.81
C LYS A 7 -8.38 25.42 12.77
N ILE A 8 -7.61 24.46 12.36
CA ILE A 8 -6.40 23.96 13.04
C ILE A 8 -5.20 24.34 12.17
N THR A 9 -4.34 25.20 12.67
CA THR A 9 -3.21 25.77 11.90
C THR A 9 -1.84 25.24 12.32
N GLU A 10 -1.82 24.45 13.40
CA GLU A 10 -0.59 23.89 13.98
C GLU A 10 -0.81 22.41 14.31
N LYS A 11 0.26 21.73 14.65
CA LYS A 11 0.20 20.33 15.10
C LYS A 11 -0.70 20.20 16.32
N MET A 12 -1.65 19.26 16.27
CA MET A 12 -2.48 18.83 17.39
C MET A 12 -1.99 17.47 17.88
N VAL A 13 -1.67 17.36 19.15
CA VAL A 13 -1.33 16.09 19.80
C VAL A 13 -2.38 15.78 20.83
N ILE A 14 -2.99 14.60 20.74
CA ILE A 14 -4.04 14.15 21.65
C ILE A 14 -3.59 12.83 22.27
N ASP A 15 -3.46 12.78 23.57
CA ASP A 15 -3.34 11.52 24.32
C ASP A 15 -4.74 11.16 24.84
N ALA A 16 -5.27 10.07 24.33
CA ALA A 16 -6.62 9.62 24.66
C ALA A 16 -6.69 8.85 25.99
N ALA A 17 -5.55 8.54 26.61
CA ALA A 17 -5.48 7.77 27.86
C ALA A 17 -6.41 6.52 27.84
N ASN A 18 -6.38 5.78 26.73
CA ASN A 18 -7.20 4.61 26.43
C ASN A 18 -8.72 4.93 26.25
N GLY A 19 -9.05 6.18 26.07
CA GLY A 19 -10.44 6.61 25.77
C GLY A 19 -10.72 6.70 24.27
N SER A 20 -11.87 7.29 23.97
CA SER A 20 -12.37 7.49 22.60
C SER A 20 -12.17 8.94 22.17
N ILE A 21 -11.71 9.12 20.93
CA ILE A 21 -11.53 10.43 20.29
C ILE A 21 -12.51 10.59 19.14
N VAL A 22 -13.18 11.75 19.10
CA VAL A 22 -14.04 12.13 17.97
C VAL A 22 -13.60 13.49 17.45
N LEU A 23 -13.11 13.52 16.20
CA LEU A 23 -12.84 14.74 15.45
C LEU A 23 -13.93 14.91 14.39
N ASN A 24 -14.67 16.01 14.45
CA ASN A 24 -15.78 16.27 13.55
C ASN A 24 -15.78 17.72 13.05
N GLY A 25 -15.81 17.89 11.75
CA GLY A 25 -15.94 19.22 11.14
C GLY A 25 -14.71 20.11 11.30
N LEU A 26 -13.53 19.54 11.50
CA LEU A 26 -12.29 20.29 11.64
C LEU A 26 -11.66 20.59 10.27
N ASP A 27 -11.03 21.74 10.16
CA ASP A 27 -10.34 22.20 8.97
C ASP A 27 -8.85 22.42 9.29
N PHE A 28 -8.02 21.45 8.90
CA PHE A 28 -6.58 21.51 9.12
C PHE A 28 -5.92 22.24 7.97
N THR A 29 -5.30 23.38 8.25
CA THR A 29 -4.71 24.30 7.26
C THR A 29 -3.28 24.64 7.63
N LYS A 30 -2.50 25.11 6.69
CA LYS A 30 -1.08 25.48 6.88
C LYS A 30 -0.27 24.30 7.43
N ASN A 31 0.16 24.38 8.69
CA ASN A 31 0.94 23.35 9.37
C ASN A 31 0.06 22.46 10.28
N GLY A 32 -1.25 22.52 10.09
CA GLY A 32 -2.20 21.75 10.89
C GLY A 32 -2.18 20.27 10.52
N TYR A 33 -1.84 19.42 11.46
CA TYR A 33 -1.94 17.97 11.38
C TYR A 33 -2.21 17.38 12.77
N VAL A 34 -2.54 16.09 12.84
CA VAL A 34 -2.92 15.48 14.11
C VAL A 34 -2.15 14.20 14.39
N GLU A 35 -1.67 14.08 15.62
CA GLU A 35 -1.20 12.84 16.22
C GLU A 35 -2.14 12.43 17.34
N ILE A 36 -2.62 11.21 17.33
CA ILE A 36 -3.50 10.64 18.35
C ILE A 36 -2.75 9.47 18.99
N HIS A 37 -2.62 9.53 20.29
CA HIS A 37 -1.91 8.55 21.09
C HIS A 37 -2.88 7.78 21.99
N ASN A 38 -2.62 6.48 22.15
CA ASN A 38 -3.25 5.62 23.16
C ASN A 38 -4.80 5.69 23.16
N ALA A 39 -5.40 5.63 21.98
CA ALA A 39 -6.85 5.64 21.84
C ALA A 39 -7.42 4.22 21.74
N ASP A 40 -8.50 3.93 22.44
CA ASP A 40 -9.31 2.73 22.26
C ASP A 40 -10.14 2.81 20.98
N SER A 41 -10.68 4.00 20.69
CA SER A 41 -11.35 4.26 19.41
C SER A 41 -11.07 5.67 18.88
N VAL A 42 -11.04 5.78 17.54
CA VAL A 42 -10.87 7.06 16.85
C VAL A 42 -11.94 7.19 15.77
N VAL A 43 -12.71 8.28 15.84
CA VAL A 43 -13.69 8.65 14.83
C VAL A 43 -13.31 9.99 14.22
N ILE A 44 -13.03 10.00 12.91
CA ILE A 44 -12.77 11.19 12.11
C ILE A 44 -13.90 11.34 11.12
N LYS A 45 -14.62 12.45 11.16
CA LYS A 45 -15.73 12.67 10.22
C LYS A 45 -15.86 14.12 9.79
N ASN A 46 -16.19 14.31 8.51
CA ASN A 46 -16.42 15.63 7.94
C ASN A 46 -15.23 16.59 8.14
N CYS A 47 -14.01 16.07 8.23
CA CYS A 47 -12.81 16.86 8.39
C CYS A 47 -12.19 17.18 7.02
N ARG A 48 -11.46 18.28 6.94
CA ARG A 48 -10.68 18.66 5.76
C ARG A 48 -9.24 18.86 6.19
N VAL A 49 -8.35 18.16 5.51
CA VAL A 49 -6.93 18.18 5.80
C VAL A 49 -6.20 18.56 4.53
N TYR A 50 -5.77 19.80 4.42
CA TYR A 50 -5.06 20.31 3.24
C TYR A 50 -4.14 21.48 3.60
N GLY A 51 -3.15 21.68 2.77
CA GLY A 51 -2.31 22.86 2.86
C GLY A 51 -1.03 22.72 3.67
N LEU A 52 -0.58 21.49 3.98
CA LEU A 52 0.75 21.31 4.55
C LEU A 52 1.82 21.91 3.64
N ASN A 53 2.65 22.70 4.28
CA ASN A 53 3.91 23.09 3.73
C ASN A 53 4.87 21.91 3.99
N CYS A 54 5.04 21.05 3.00
CA CYS A 54 5.87 19.85 3.11
C CYS A 54 7.38 20.17 3.11
N GLU A 55 7.82 21.20 3.82
CA GLU A 55 9.24 21.59 3.84
C GLU A 55 10.12 20.59 4.60
N ASP A 56 9.55 19.79 5.48
CA ASP A 56 10.29 18.80 6.26
C ASP A 56 9.84 17.37 5.90
N ALA A 57 10.38 16.87 4.81
CA ALA A 57 9.96 15.63 4.15
C ALA A 57 10.07 14.35 5.01
N ALA A 58 10.87 14.34 6.05
CA ALA A 58 11.20 13.13 6.78
C ALA A 58 10.11 12.70 7.79
N LYS A 59 9.08 13.51 8.03
CA LYS A 59 8.12 13.30 9.12
C LYS A 59 6.67 13.49 8.71
N ASN A 60 6.37 13.57 7.43
CA ASN A 60 5.12 14.14 6.96
C ASN A 60 4.04 13.10 6.75
N TYR A 61 3.09 13.15 7.61
CA TYR A 61 1.78 12.53 7.53
C TYR A 61 0.74 13.57 8.01
N TRP A 62 -0.46 13.42 7.52
CA TRP A 62 -1.58 14.27 7.93
C TRP A 62 -2.16 13.86 9.26
N MET A 63 -2.31 12.57 9.43
CA MET A 63 -2.79 11.99 10.65
C MET A 63 -1.94 10.78 11.00
N LYS A 64 -1.55 10.72 12.25
CA LYS A 64 -0.88 9.58 12.82
C LYS A 64 -1.66 9.08 14.03
N VAL A 65 -1.91 7.77 14.06
CA VAL A 65 -2.46 7.08 15.22
C VAL A 65 -1.39 6.16 15.77
N ILE A 66 -1.01 6.36 17.01
CA ILE A 66 0.10 5.67 17.67
C ILE A 66 -0.40 5.07 18.98
N GLY A 67 0.04 3.89 19.32
CA GLY A 67 -0.20 3.29 20.62
C GLY A 67 0.08 1.80 20.63
N ASP A 68 0.29 1.29 21.81
CA ASP A 68 0.50 -0.14 22.04
C ASP A 68 -0.83 -0.90 22.19
N ILE A 69 -1.91 -0.17 22.43
CA ILE A 69 -3.26 -0.76 22.48
C ILE A 69 -3.90 -0.75 21.10
N PRO A 70 -4.66 -1.79 20.77
CA PRO A 70 -5.41 -1.84 19.52
C PRO A 70 -6.52 -0.79 19.47
N VAL A 71 -6.70 -0.18 18.31
CA VAL A 71 -7.66 0.91 18.10
C VAL A 71 -8.77 0.51 17.13
N LYS A 72 -10.02 0.83 17.47
CA LYS A 72 -11.13 0.81 16.51
C LYS A 72 -11.17 2.14 15.76
N LEU A 73 -11.02 2.09 14.44
CA LEU A 73 -10.93 3.27 13.60
C LEU A 73 -12.18 3.47 12.74
N SER A 74 -12.67 4.70 12.68
CA SER A 74 -13.69 5.11 11.72
C SER A 74 -13.33 6.46 11.10
N ILE A 75 -12.99 6.48 9.82
CA ILE A 75 -12.69 7.70 9.05
C ILE A 75 -13.70 7.80 7.92
N VAL A 76 -14.56 8.81 7.97
CA VAL A 76 -15.66 8.92 7.01
C VAL A 76 -15.88 10.36 6.54
N ARG A 77 -16.25 10.51 5.26
CA ARG A 77 -16.64 11.79 4.64
C ARG A 77 -15.65 12.91 4.89
N SER A 78 -14.36 12.59 4.82
CA SER A 78 -13.28 13.53 5.05
C SER A 78 -12.43 13.70 3.80
N PHE A 79 -11.80 14.85 3.69
CA PHE A 79 -10.92 15.21 2.60
C PHE A 79 -9.47 15.23 3.09
N PHE A 80 -8.61 14.50 2.43
CA PHE A 80 -7.18 14.46 2.68
C PHE A 80 -6.43 14.88 1.43
N GLY A 81 -5.82 16.04 1.47
CA GLY A 81 -5.09 16.58 0.33
C GLY A 81 -3.78 17.21 0.76
N ALA A 82 -2.85 17.33 -0.19
CA ALA A 82 -1.66 18.14 -0.02
C ALA A 82 -1.68 19.28 -1.02
N ASN A 83 -1.06 20.39 -0.68
CA ASN A 83 -0.96 21.51 -1.59
C ASN A 83 0.12 21.23 -2.64
N PRO A 84 -0.26 21.07 -3.92
CA PRO A 84 0.71 20.91 -5.00
C PRO A 84 1.41 22.23 -5.21
N GLY A 85 2.57 22.39 -4.96
CA GLY A 85 3.23 23.62 -5.36
C GLY A 85 4.46 23.99 -4.56
N LYS A 86 4.86 23.11 -3.68
CA LYS A 86 6.13 23.28 -3.00
C LYS A 86 6.85 21.95 -2.86
N ASN A 87 8.16 21.99 -2.98
CA ASN A 87 9.12 20.89 -3.03
C ASN A 87 9.08 19.90 -1.83
N GLY A 88 7.94 19.71 -1.22
CA GLY A 88 7.77 18.82 -0.09
C GLY A 88 7.32 17.43 -0.51
N LYS A 89 7.79 16.42 0.20
CA LYS A 89 7.42 15.01 0.01
C LYS A 89 6.62 14.56 1.23
N LEU A 90 5.33 14.24 1.06
CA LEU A 90 4.58 13.50 2.07
C LEU A 90 4.95 12.03 1.99
N TYR A 91 5.20 11.43 3.14
CA TYR A 91 5.45 9.99 3.21
C TYR A 91 4.16 9.21 3.08
N ASN A 92 3.22 9.44 3.99
CA ASN A 92 1.89 8.85 3.96
C ASN A 92 0.85 9.91 4.31
N LEU A 93 -0.36 9.80 3.79
CA LEU A 93 -1.45 10.70 4.23
C LEU A 93 -1.97 10.28 5.60
N LEU A 94 -2.28 9.00 5.77
CA LEU A 94 -2.66 8.40 7.03
C LEU A 94 -1.61 7.40 7.47
N GLU A 95 -1.06 7.59 8.65
CA GLU A 95 -0.06 6.70 9.27
C GLU A 95 -0.66 6.02 10.51
N LEU A 96 -1.09 4.78 10.35
CA LEU A 96 -1.80 4.01 11.38
C LEU A 96 -0.83 3.02 12.02
N ASN A 97 -0.08 3.49 13.03
CA ASN A 97 0.95 2.71 13.72
C ASN A 97 0.42 1.87 14.88
N ALA A 98 -0.80 2.15 15.34
CA ALA A 98 -1.50 1.25 16.26
C ALA A 98 -2.14 0.09 15.48
N LYS A 99 -2.26 -1.09 16.09
CA LYS A 99 -3.00 -2.20 15.50
C LYS A 99 -4.48 -1.84 15.38
N LEU A 100 -5.07 -2.09 14.23
CA LEU A 100 -6.52 -1.92 14.05
C LEU A 100 -7.27 -3.11 14.64
N LYS A 101 -8.40 -2.86 15.27
CA LYS A 101 -9.26 -3.90 15.87
C LYS A 101 -10.70 -3.84 15.38
N GLY A 102 -11.39 -4.95 15.53
CA GLY A 102 -12.82 -5.09 15.21
C GLY A 102 -13.11 -4.67 13.77
N ASP A 103 -14.29 -4.10 13.57
CA ASP A 103 -14.71 -3.54 12.29
C ASP A 103 -14.19 -2.10 12.17
N SER A 104 -12.96 -1.93 11.67
CA SER A 104 -12.40 -0.61 11.39
C SER A 104 -12.77 -0.16 9.98
N MET A 105 -13.10 1.12 9.80
CA MET A 105 -13.65 1.63 8.54
C MET A 105 -12.98 2.92 8.07
N ILE A 106 -12.60 2.96 6.80
CA ILE A 106 -12.16 4.15 6.07
C ILE A 106 -13.04 4.24 4.83
N SER A 107 -14.06 5.10 4.86
CA SER A 107 -15.10 5.07 3.83
C SER A 107 -15.56 6.46 3.41
N SER A 108 -15.87 6.59 2.12
CA SER A 108 -16.44 7.82 1.54
C SER A 108 -15.54 9.05 1.75
N ASN A 109 -14.24 8.85 1.70
CA ASN A 109 -13.25 9.92 1.79
C ASN A 109 -12.70 10.27 0.42
N TRP A 110 -12.10 11.45 0.35
CA TRP A 110 -11.34 11.92 -0.80
C TRP A 110 -9.87 12.05 -0.41
N PHE A 111 -9.02 11.36 -1.14
CA PHE A 111 -7.56 11.43 -1.00
C PHE A 111 -6.97 11.99 -2.28
N THR A 112 -6.19 13.06 -2.16
CA THR A 112 -5.49 13.64 -3.30
C THR A 112 -4.15 14.19 -2.87
N SER A 113 -3.10 13.83 -3.56
CA SER A 113 -1.77 14.40 -3.34
C SER A 113 -0.78 13.96 -4.41
N ASP A 114 -0.32 14.89 -5.19
CA ASP A 114 0.80 14.72 -6.11
C ASP A 114 2.18 14.72 -5.41
N CYS A 115 2.23 15.08 -4.14
CA CYS A 115 3.45 15.07 -3.34
C CYS A 115 3.57 13.87 -2.39
N CYS A 116 2.62 12.95 -2.37
CA CYS A 116 2.72 11.73 -1.57
C CYS A 116 3.65 10.71 -2.22
N THR A 117 4.73 10.36 -1.54
CA THR A 117 5.76 9.47 -2.08
C THR A 117 5.56 8.00 -1.72
N HIS A 118 4.70 7.70 -0.74
CA HIS A 118 4.47 6.32 -0.29
C HIS A 118 2.99 5.94 -0.35
N ASN A 119 2.23 5.99 0.74
CA ASN A 119 0.88 5.47 0.78
C ASN A 119 -0.15 6.55 1.11
N SER A 120 -1.32 6.51 0.51
CA SER A 120 -2.44 7.30 1.01
C SER A 120 -2.83 6.84 2.41
N ILE A 121 -2.88 5.53 2.61
CA ILE A 121 -3.22 4.89 3.87
C ILE A 121 -2.14 3.85 4.16
N ASN A 122 -1.46 4.01 5.28
CA ASN A 122 -0.46 3.06 5.75
C ASN A 122 -0.95 2.39 7.02
N ILE A 123 -1.43 1.16 6.90
CA ILE A 123 -1.85 0.32 8.02
C ILE A 123 -0.65 -0.50 8.47
N TYR A 124 -0.24 -0.31 9.71
CA TYR A 124 0.92 -1.00 10.26
C TYR A 124 0.62 -2.43 10.68
N GLY A 125 -0.59 -2.65 11.19
CA GLY A 125 -1.03 -3.96 11.61
C GLY A 125 -2.50 -4.00 12.01
N ALA A 126 -2.97 -5.20 12.30
CA ALA A 126 -4.32 -5.46 12.79
C ALA A 126 -4.30 -6.56 13.84
N GLU A 127 -5.31 -6.59 14.69
CA GLU A 127 -5.57 -7.73 15.54
C GLU A 127 -6.02 -8.94 14.74
N GLU A 128 -5.86 -10.10 15.32
CA GLU A 128 -6.44 -11.34 14.82
C GLU A 128 -7.96 -11.18 14.67
N ASP A 129 -8.49 -11.66 13.55
CA ASP A 129 -9.91 -11.59 13.17
C ASP A 129 -10.47 -10.16 12.94
N ALA A 130 -9.65 -9.12 12.92
CA ALA A 130 -10.10 -7.78 12.55
C ALA A 130 -10.58 -7.74 11.09
N VAL A 131 -11.65 -6.99 10.84
CA VAL A 131 -12.12 -6.66 9.50
C VAL A 131 -11.91 -5.17 9.24
N ILE A 132 -11.18 -4.86 8.17
CA ILE A 132 -10.86 -3.49 7.80
C ILE A 132 -11.56 -3.17 6.49
N TYR A 133 -12.47 -2.20 6.53
CA TYR A 133 -13.23 -1.75 5.38
C TYR A 133 -12.61 -0.48 4.81
N VAL A 134 -12.25 -0.52 3.52
CA VAL A 134 -11.77 0.65 2.78
C VAL A 134 -12.66 0.81 1.56
N ASN A 135 -13.80 1.48 1.75
CA ASN A 135 -14.88 1.43 0.77
C ASN A 135 -15.28 2.82 0.27
N ASN A 136 -15.64 2.89 -1.02
CA ASN A 136 -16.23 4.09 -1.62
C ASN A 136 -15.36 5.35 -1.45
N ASN A 137 -14.05 5.20 -1.40
CA ASN A 137 -13.14 6.33 -1.35
C ASN A 137 -12.79 6.76 -2.78
N HIS A 138 -12.47 8.03 -2.94
CA HIS A 138 -11.89 8.57 -4.15
C HIS A 138 -10.42 8.88 -3.92
N PHE A 139 -9.56 8.31 -4.74
CA PHE A 139 -8.12 8.54 -4.73
C PHE A 139 -7.73 9.19 -6.05
N ALA A 140 -7.34 10.47 -6.01
CA ALA A 140 -7.01 11.25 -7.19
C ALA A 140 -5.63 11.86 -7.12
N ASP A 141 -5.02 12.05 -8.27
CA ASP A 141 -3.79 12.83 -8.46
C ASP A 141 -2.62 12.38 -7.56
N MET A 142 -2.56 11.09 -7.26
CA MET A 142 -1.50 10.53 -6.43
C MET A 142 -0.28 10.22 -7.31
N ALA A 143 0.84 10.85 -7.02
CA ALA A 143 2.02 10.80 -7.85
C ALA A 143 2.61 9.39 -8.05
N LYS A 144 2.56 8.55 -7.06
CA LYS A 144 3.22 7.24 -7.16
C LYS A 144 2.52 6.09 -6.48
N GLN A 145 1.78 6.34 -5.43
CA GLN A 145 1.43 5.23 -4.54
C GLN A 145 0.08 5.42 -3.89
N MET A 146 -0.92 5.15 -4.69
CA MET A 146 -2.23 4.93 -4.13
C MET A 146 -2.29 3.53 -3.58
N ARG A 147 -2.07 3.39 -2.31
CA ARG A 147 -2.12 2.07 -1.71
C ARG A 147 -2.44 2.11 -0.24
N ILE A 148 -3.04 1.05 0.16
CA ILE A 148 -3.16 0.65 1.54
C ILE A 148 -1.94 -0.24 1.78
N GLY A 149 -0.94 0.28 2.46
CA GLY A 149 0.20 -0.52 2.90
C GLY A 149 -0.19 -1.29 4.15
N ILE A 150 0.12 -2.57 4.19
CA ILE A 150 -0.07 -3.43 5.35
C ILE A 150 1.28 -4.02 5.68
N LYS A 151 1.83 -3.66 6.84
CA LYS A 151 3.14 -4.13 7.25
C LYS A 151 3.09 -5.40 8.07
N GLU A 152 2.12 -5.50 8.96
CA GLU A 152 1.94 -6.64 9.85
C GLU A 152 0.44 -6.89 10.03
N ALA A 153 -0.06 -7.93 9.40
CA ALA A 153 -1.45 -8.32 9.52
C ALA A 153 -1.55 -9.85 9.42
N PRO A 154 -1.21 -10.55 10.50
CA PRO A 154 -1.03 -12.01 10.44
C PRO A 154 -2.34 -12.75 10.16
N LYS A 155 -3.46 -12.25 10.64
CA LYS A 155 -4.78 -12.87 10.43
C LYS A 155 -5.85 -11.80 10.52
N CYS A 156 -6.16 -11.19 9.39
CA CYS A 156 -7.25 -10.21 9.32
C CYS A 156 -7.85 -10.22 7.91
N LYS A 157 -8.95 -9.52 7.75
CA LYS A 157 -9.62 -9.36 6.47
C LYS A 157 -9.66 -7.90 6.07
N ILE A 158 -9.29 -7.63 4.82
CA ILE A 158 -9.42 -6.32 4.20
C ILE A 158 -10.48 -6.40 3.12
N ILE A 159 -11.45 -5.51 3.21
CA ILE A 159 -12.51 -5.35 2.22
C ILE A 159 -12.34 -3.97 1.59
N SER A 160 -11.96 -3.95 0.32
CA SER A 160 -11.69 -2.73 -0.46
C SER A 160 -12.64 -2.67 -1.65
N ASN A 161 -13.81 -2.06 -1.45
CA ASN A 161 -14.89 -2.09 -2.44
C ASN A 161 -15.32 -0.70 -2.89
N GLY A 162 -15.69 -0.58 -4.16
CA GLY A 162 -16.31 0.62 -4.71
C GLY A 162 -15.41 1.87 -4.71
N ASN A 163 -14.10 1.70 -4.59
CA ASN A 163 -13.18 2.83 -4.62
C ASN A 163 -12.96 3.29 -6.06
N ASP A 164 -12.81 4.61 -6.22
CA ASP A 164 -12.48 5.25 -7.48
C ASP A 164 -11.03 5.75 -7.42
N CYS A 165 -10.18 5.18 -8.27
CA CYS A 165 -8.75 5.37 -8.23
C CYS A 165 -8.25 5.95 -9.55
N ILE A 166 -7.81 7.21 -9.53
CA ILE A 166 -7.18 7.88 -10.66
C ILE A 166 -5.67 8.00 -10.39
N ILE A 167 -4.88 7.42 -11.26
CA ILE A 167 -3.46 7.30 -11.11
C ILE A 167 -2.76 8.02 -12.24
N LYS A 168 -1.90 8.98 -11.90
CA LYS A 168 -1.06 9.66 -12.86
C LYS A 168 0.39 9.20 -12.71
N ASP A 169 1.03 8.90 -13.83
CA ASP A 169 2.47 8.68 -13.86
C ASP A 169 3.18 10.03 -13.80
N THR A 170 3.36 10.54 -12.58
CA THR A 170 4.11 11.77 -12.34
C THR A 170 5.43 11.52 -11.59
N SER A 171 5.88 10.25 -11.61
CA SER A 171 7.14 9.90 -10.93
C SER A 171 8.34 10.61 -11.56
N PRO A 172 8.93 11.64 -10.95
CA PRO A 172 10.12 12.28 -11.50
C PRO A 172 11.38 11.41 -11.43
N GLU A 173 11.33 10.26 -10.78
CA GLU A 173 12.51 9.44 -10.44
C GLU A 173 12.49 8.03 -11.04
N GLY A 174 11.52 7.71 -11.91
CA GLY A 174 11.48 6.40 -12.60
C GLY A 174 11.51 5.21 -11.63
N ILE A 175 10.84 5.32 -10.48
CA ILE A 175 10.86 4.25 -9.49
C ILE A 175 9.94 3.12 -9.98
N GLU A 176 10.53 2.08 -10.52
CA GLU A 176 9.83 0.92 -11.07
C GLU A 176 8.93 0.21 -10.05
N TRP A 177 9.27 0.25 -8.78
CA TRP A 177 8.49 -0.37 -7.71
C TRP A 177 7.26 0.48 -7.27
N ALA A 178 7.16 1.71 -7.73
CA ALA A 178 6.04 2.61 -7.42
C ALA A 178 4.76 2.29 -8.18
N ASN A 179 4.69 1.18 -8.86
CA ASN A 179 3.50 0.80 -9.60
C ASN A 179 2.43 0.32 -8.61
N LEU A 180 1.55 1.01 -8.50
CA LEU A 180 0.16 1.19 -8.20
C LEU A 180 -0.55 -0.10 -7.83
N ALA A 181 -0.62 -0.29 -6.54
CA ALA A 181 -1.53 -1.27 -5.99
C ALA A 181 -2.65 -0.54 -5.26
N LEU A 182 -3.88 -0.96 -5.47
CA LEU A 182 -4.99 -0.56 -4.62
C LEU A 182 -4.73 -1.04 -3.19
N VAL A 183 -4.26 -2.26 -3.02
CA VAL A 183 -3.81 -2.83 -1.76
C VAL A 183 -2.44 -3.47 -1.94
N GLN A 184 -1.48 -3.03 -1.16
CA GLN A 184 -0.14 -3.61 -1.13
C GLN A 184 0.14 -4.22 0.24
N PRO A 185 0.08 -5.55 0.38
CA PRO A 185 0.66 -6.21 1.52
C PRO A 185 2.18 -6.09 1.45
N TYR A 186 2.80 -5.61 2.52
CA TYR A 186 4.25 -5.61 2.61
C TYR A 186 4.70 -5.74 4.06
N GLY A 187 5.85 -6.33 4.27
CA GLY A 187 6.38 -6.55 5.60
C GLY A 187 7.88 -6.78 5.60
N LYS A 188 8.41 -7.16 6.73
CA LYS A 188 9.79 -7.65 6.83
C LYS A 188 9.89 -9.06 6.25
N LYS A 189 11.10 -9.53 5.96
CA LYS A 189 11.36 -10.88 5.43
C LYS A 189 10.72 -12.02 6.26
N THR A 190 10.46 -11.77 7.54
CA THR A 190 9.83 -12.71 8.47
C THR A 190 8.31 -12.57 8.57
N THR A 191 7.70 -11.59 7.89
CA THR A 191 6.27 -11.37 7.93
C THR A 191 5.57 -12.40 7.08
N THR A 192 4.56 -13.07 7.63
CA THR A 192 3.71 -14.01 6.91
C THR A 192 2.36 -13.39 6.61
N PHE A 193 1.80 -13.70 5.44
CA PHE A 193 0.50 -13.19 4.98
C PHE A 193 -0.49 -14.32 4.68
N GLU A 194 -0.14 -15.55 4.97
CA GLU A 194 -0.96 -16.73 4.64
C GLU A 194 -2.37 -16.71 5.24
N ASN A 195 -2.55 -16.00 6.35
CA ASN A 195 -3.83 -15.83 7.02
C ASN A 195 -4.49 -14.47 6.74
N LEU A 196 -3.91 -13.64 5.89
CA LEU A 196 -4.50 -12.40 5.44
C LEU A 196 -5.45 -12.66 4.27
N GLU A 197 -6.68 -12.19 4.39
CA GLU A 197 -7.64 -12.18 3.30
C GLU A 197 -7.82 -10.75 2.77
N ILE A 198 -7.78 -10.59 1.45
CA ILE A 198 -8.06 -9.33 0.77
C ILE A 198 -9.18 -9.55 -0.23
N SER A 199 -10.27 -8.84 -0.08
CA SER A 199 -11.40 -8.86 -1.01
C SER A 199 -11.55 -7.48 -1.66
N MET A 200 -11.52 -7.45 -2.99
CA MET A 200 -11.70 -6.24 -3.79
C MET A 200 -12.87 -6.43 -4.73
N LYS A 201 -13.81 -5.48 -4.75
CA LYS A 201 -14.98 -5.55 -5.62
C LYS A 201 -15.41 -4.18 -6.08
N ASP A 202 -15.86 -4.09 -7.33
CA ASP A 202 -16.44 -2.89 -7.94
C ASP A 202 -15.52 -1.65 -7.85
N ASN A 203 -14.20 -1.84 -7.77
CA ASN A 203 -13.26 -0.72 -7.80
C ASN A 203 -13.04 -0.25 -9.23
N LYS A 204 -13.00 1.07 -9.41
CA LYS A 204 -12.65 1.69 -10.69
C LYS A 204 -11.18 2.10 -10.63
N LEU A 205 -10.41 1.66 -11.60
CA LEU A 205 -9.00 2.00 -11.72
C LEU A 205 -8.77 2.67 -13.07
N SER A 206 -8.38 3.94 -13.05
CA SER A 206 -7.96 4.70 -14.23
C SER A 206 -6.49 5.05 -14.09
N SER A 207 -5.68 4.69 -15.07
CA SER A 207 -4.24 4.92 -15.06
C SER A 207 -3.72 5.19 -16.46
N ASP A 208 -2.74 6.07 -16.56
CA ASP A 208 -1.94 6.26 -17.77
C ASP A 208 -0.87 5.16 -17.92
N LEU A 209 -0.74 4.29 -16.92
CA LEU A 209 0.19 3.18 -16.95
C LEU A 209 -0.38 2.02 -17.77
N PRO A 210 0.46 1.33 -18.55
CA PRO A 210 0.02 0.28 -19.46
C PRO A 210 -0.52 -0.97 -18.75
N ASP A 211 -0.16 -1.19 -17.49
CA ASP A 211 -0.58 -2.37 -16.71
C ASP A 211 -0.81 -2.00 -15.24
N PRO A 212 -1.95 -1.38 -14.91
CA PRO A 212 -2.27 -1.00 -13.55
C PRO A 212 -2.44 -2.23 -12.66
N ILE A 213 -1.77 -2.24 -11.52
CA ILE A 213 -1.78 -3.35 -10.58
C ILE A 213 -2.77 -3.08 -9.47
N VAL A 214 -3.69 -4.03 -9.26
CA VAL A 214 -4.71 -3.94 -8.22
C VAL A 214 -4.15 -4.29 -6.85
N ALA A 215 -3.21 -5.23 -6.79
CA ALA A 215 -2.46 -5.57 -5.58
C ALA A 215 -1.09 -6.15 -5.96
N TYR A 216 -0.08 -5.97 -5.12
CA TYR A 216 1.22 -6.57 -5.32
C TYR A 216 1.96 -6.84 -4.01
N PHE A 217 2.91 -7.76 -4.05
CA PHE A 217 3.94 -7.92 -3.04
C PHE A 217 5.19 -7.15 -3.44
N GLY A 218 5.80 -6.47 -2.51
CA GLY A 218 7.04 -5.79 -2.77
C GLY A 218 7.76 -5.40 -1.50
N GLY A 219 9.05 -5.27 -1.57
CA GLY A 219 9.84 -4.71 -0.49
C GLY A 219 11.27 -5.24 -0.46
N GLY A 220 12.23 -4.32 -0.35
CA GLY A 220 13.63 -4.61 -0.15
C GLY A 220 14.31 -5.44 -1.25
N ASP A 221 15.41 -6.04 -0.89
CA ASP A 221 16.27 -6.80 -1.80
C ASP A 221 15.79 -8.25 -2.03
N THR A 222 14.72 -8.66 -1.36
CA THR A 222 14.13 -9.99 -1.52
C THR A 222 12.63 -9.81 -1.72
N PRO A 223 12.01 -10.45 -2.72
CA PRO A 223 10.57 -10.44 -2.89
C PRO A 223 9.90 -10.99 -1.63
N MET A 224 9.09 -10.17 -0.99
CA MET A 224 8.35 -10.56 0.20
C MET A 224 7.20 -11.49 -0.18
N GLY A 225 6.95 -12.49 0.62
CA GLY A 225 5.72 -13.25 0.56
C GLY A 225 5.54 -14.22 -0.60
N ILE A 226 6.60 -14.59 -1.32
CA ILE A 226 6.52 -15.62 -2.37
C ILE A 226 5.98 -16.93 -1.81
N THR A 227 6.34 -17.26 -0.57
CA THR A 227 5.93 -18.49 0.12
C THR A 227 4.76 -18.28 1.09
N SER A 228 4.31 -17.04 1.30
CA SER A 228 3.26 -16.69 2.26
C SER A 228 2.30 -15.66 1.68
N SER A 229 1.75 -15.97 0.52
CA SER A 229 0.79 -15.10 -0.16
C SER A 229 -0.54 -15.02 0.59
N PRO A 230 -1.15 -13.84 0.73
CA PRO A 230 -2.51 -13.73 1.22
C PRO A 230 -3.50 -14.32 0.21
N LYS A 231 -4.67 -14.68 0.70
CA LYS A 231 -5.80 -14.99 -0.15
C LYS A 231 -6.39 -13.70 -0.70
N VAL A 232 -6.38 -13.54 -2.00
CA VAL A 232 -6.92 -12.33 -2.66
C VAL A 232 -8.03 -12.71 -3.61
N THR A 233 -9.14 -11.98 -3.54
CA THR A 233 -10.22 -12.05 -4.52
C THR A 233 -10.45 -10.69 -5.17
N LEU A 234 -10.68 -10.70 -6.48
CA LEU A 234 -11.08 -9.57 -7.29
C LEU A 234 -12.41 -9.90 -7.97
N ASP A 235 -13.46 -9.12 -7.68
CA ASP A 235 -14.83 -9.32 -8.18
C ASP A 235 -15.33 -10.77 -7.98
N GLY A 236 -14.99 -11.34 -6.81
CA GLY A 236 -15.41 -12.68 -6.39
C GLY A 236 -14.60 -13.83 -6.99
N LYS A 237 -13.57 -13.55 -7.79
CA LYS A 237 -12.67 -14.56 -8.35
C LYS A 237 -11.32 -14.49 -7.66
N ASP A 238 -10.66 -15.63 -7.55
CA ASP A 238 -9.30 -15.70 -7.04
C ASP A 238 -8.38 -14.84 -7.93
N PHE A 239 -7.53 -14.04 -7.28
CA PHE A 239 -6.61 -13.13 -7.94
C PHE A 239 -5.18 -13.48 -7.57
N LYS A 240 -4.38 -13.80 -8.59
CA LYS A 240 -2.95 -14.03 -8.42
C LYS A 240 -2.26 -12.67 -8.27
N ILE A 241 -1.60 -12.46 -7.14
CA ILE A 241 -0.89 -11.21 -6.87
C ILE A 241 0.40 -11.19 -7.68
N PRO A 242 0.61 -10.16 -8.50
CA PRO A 242 1.89 -9.96 -9.18
C PRO A 242 3.00 -9.70 -8.15
N ILE A 243 4.14 -10.35 -8.34
CA ILE A 243 5.33 -10.14 -7.52
C ILE A 243 6.17 -9.07 -8.16
N ARG A 244 6.44 -8.00 -7.40
CA ARG A 244 7.37 -6.94 -7.79
C ARG A 244 8.40 -6.74 -6.69
N THR A 245 9.58 -6.37 -7.09
CA THR A 245 10.68 -6.04 -6.18
C THR A 245 11.41 -4.83 -6.71
N ASN A 246 11.94 -4.01 -5.81
CA ASN A 246 12.89 -2.96 -6.12
C ASN A 246 14.35 -3.46 -6.11
N SER A 247 14.55 -4.74 -5.86
CA SER A 247 15.87 -5.35 -5.83
C SER A 247 16.43 -5.48 -7.25
N LYS A 248 17.76 -5.61 -7.34
CA LYS A 248 18.45 -5.95 -8.58
C LYS A 248 18.37 -7.43 -8.93
N SER A 249 17.68 -8.22 -8.12
CA SER A 249 17.51 -9.65 -8.36
C SER A 249 16.70 -9.88 -9.63
N VAL A 250 17.11 -10.84 -10.42
CA VAL A 250 16.44 -11.25 -11.66
C VAL A 250 15.44 -12.36 -11.38
N ALA A 251 15.80 -13.30 -10.50
CA ALA A 251 14.97 -14.45 -10.22
C ALA A 251 14.99 -14.83 -8.73
N VAL A 252 14.01 -15.63 -8.33
CA VAL A 252 13.93 -16.21 -6.98
C VAL A 252 13.52 -17.67 -7.04
N ILE A 253 14.05 -18.45 -6.08
CA ILE A 253 13.59 -19.81 -5.77
C ILE A 253 13.15 -19.81 -4.31
N GLY A 254 11.87 -20.03 -4.06
CA GLY A 254 11.31 -19.90 -2.72
C GLY A 254 11.54 -18.49 -2.16
N THR A 255 12.39 -18.36 -1.13
CA THR A 255 12.76 -17.07 -0.51
C THR A 255 14.17 -16.59 -0.88
N THR A 256 14.89 -17.32 -1.72
CA THR A 256 16.26 -16.99 -2.11
C THR A 256 16.25 -16.21 -3.41
N ALA A 257 16.87 -15.04 -3.39
CA ALA A 257 16.99 -14.18 -4.56
C ALA A 257 18.35 -14.37 -5.26
N TYR A 258 18.34 -14.30 -6.58
CA TYR A 258 19.50 -14.45 -7.45
C TYR A 258 19.68 -13.22 -8.33
N ALA A 259 20.91 -12.79 -8.47
CA ALA A 259 21.23 -11.61 -9.28
C ALA A 259 21.06 -11.87 -10.79
N THR A 260 21.20 -13.12 -11.20
CA THR A 260 21.03 -13.55 -12.59
C THR A 260 20.13 -14.76 -12.71
N LEU A 261 19.51 -14.96 -13.87
CA LEU A 261 18.70 -16.14 -14.13
C LEU A 261 19.59 -17.40 -14.23
N ALA A 262 20.79 -17.27 -14.79
CA ALA A 262 21.74 -18.37 -14.86
C ALA A 262 22.14 -18.91 -13.48
N GLU A 263 22.34 -18.04 -12.48
CA GLU A 263 22.59 -18.45 -11.10
C GLU A 263 21.39 -19.23 -10.52
N ALA A 264 20.17 -18.74 -10.76
CA ALA A 264 18.96 -19.42 -10.30
C ALA A 264 18.79 -20.80 -10.94
N ILE A 265 19.02 -20.93 -12.24
CA ILE A 265 18.97 -22.19 -12.96
C ILE A 265 20.01 -23.19 -12.40
N THR A 266 21.23 -22.72 -12.15
CA THR A 266 22.29 -23.57 -11.59
C THR A 266 21.97 -24.04 -10.17
N ALA A 267 21.29 -23.22 -9.39
CA ALA A 267 20.93 -23.51 -8.00
C ALA A 267 19.64 -24.35 -7.88
N ALA A 268 18.81 -24.35 -8.91
CA ALA A 268 17.54 -25.06 -8.88
C ALA A 268 17.75 -26.57 -8.80
N THR A 269 17.02 -27.22 -7.90
CA THR A 269 16.91 -28.67 -7.84
C THR A 269 15.67 -29.15 -8.59
N ASN A 270 15.62 -30.45 -8.92
CA ASN A 270 14.52 -31.00 -9.70
C ASN A 270 13.16 -30.73 -9.05
N GLY A 271 12.24 -30.16 -9.82
CA GLY A 271 10.88 -29.81 -9.40
C GLY A 271 10.74 -28.45 -8.73
N GLU A 272 11.82 -27.68 -8.53
CA GLU A 272 11.69 -26.31 -8.04
C GLU A 272 11.22 -25.36 -9.13
N VAL A 273 10.50 -24.32 -8.71
CA VAL A 273 10.01 -23.26 -9.58
C VAL A 273 10.90 -22.03 -9.43
N ILE A 274 11.45 -21.58 -10.54
CA ILE A 274 12.16 -20.31 -10.64
C ILE A 274 11.15 -19.23 -10.99
N THR A 275 10.98 -18.25 -10.13
CA THR A 275 10.11 -17.10 -10.41
C THR A 275 10.95 -15.93 -10.90
N LEU A 276 10.77 -15.52 -12.15
CA LEU A 276 11.37 -14.33 -12.73
C LEU A 276 10.70 -13.10 -12.09
N VAL A 277 11.48 -12.20 -11.52
CA VAL A 277 10.99 -10.99 -10.84
C VAL A 277 11.35 -9.70 -11.56
N ASN A 278 12.39 -9.72 -12.37
CA ASN A 278 12.75 -8.67 -13.33
C ASN A 278 13.11 -9.30 -14.67
N SER A 279 12.88 -8.56 -15.76
CA SER A 279 13.34 -8.97 -17.08
C SER A 279 14.88 -9.01 -17.12
N THR A 280 15.41 -9.87 -17.98
CA THR A 280 16.85 -10.00 -18.22
C THR A 280 17.14 -10.17 -19.70
N ASP A 281 18.29 -9.64 -20.13
CA ASP A 281 18.81 -9.83 -21.48
C ASP A 281 19.80 -11.01 -21.57
N GLU A 282 19.86 -11.84 -20.53
CA GLU A 282 20.72 -13.04 -20.53
C GLU A 282 20.35 -13.98 -21.69
N GLU A 283 21.36 -14.38 -22.44
CA GLU A 283 21.24 -15.39 -23.51
C GLU A 283 21.18 -16.79 -22.88
N ILE A 284 19.96 -17.27 -22.62
CA ILE A 284 19.71 -18.58 -22.04
C ILE A 284 18.84 -19.40 -23.00
N ASP A 285 19.30 -20.58 -23.36
CA ASP A 285 18.45 -21.53 -24.08
C ASP A 285 17.45 -22.16 -23.12
N LEU A 286 16.26 -21.57 -23.05
CA LEU A 286 15.18 -22.03 -22.16
C LEU A 286 14.73 -23.46 -22.46
N SER A 287 14.99 -23.99 -23.68
CA SER A 287 14.62 -25.36 -24.04
C SER A 287 15.47 -26.42 -23.33
N THR A 288 16.63 -26.04 -22.81
CA THR A 288 17.56 -26.94 -22.09
C THR A 288 17.40 -26.87 -20.57
N VAL A 289 16.51 -25.99 -20.06
CA VAL A 289 16.32 -25.78 -18.62
C VAL A 289 15.31 -26.80 -18.09
N GLU A 290 15.75 -27.65 -17.15
CA GLU A 290 14.88 -28.66 -16.52
C GLU A 290 13.92 -28.07 -15.47
N ALA A 291 14.25 -26.91 -14.91
CA ALA A 291 13.41 -26.22 -13.94
C ALA A 291 12.23 -25.50 -14.62
N THR A 292 11.11 -25.43 -13.93
CA THR A 292 9.97 -24.62 -14.39
C THR A 292 10.26 -23.14 -14.13
N ILE A 293 10.21 -22.31 -15.17
CA ILE A 293 10.36 -20.86 -15.05
C ILE A 293 8.99 -20.22 -15.25
N VAL A 294 8.57 -19.37 -14.31
CA VAL A 294 7.33 -18.59 -14.38
C VAL A 294 7.61 -17.12 -14.16
N ALA A 295 6.83 -16.25 -14.74
CA ALA A 295 6.93 -14.83 -14.43
C ALA A 295 6.23 -14.51 -13.10
N GLY A 296 6.80 -13.62 -12.31
CA GLY A 296 6.18 -13.08 -11.09
C GLY A 296 5.10 -12.03 -11.40
N ARG A 297 5.08 -11.51 -12.63
CA ARG A 297 4.08 -10.59 -13.17
C ARG A 297 4.09 -10.63 -14.69
N LYS A 298 3.04 -10.13 -15.31
CA LYS A 298 2.98 -10.02 -16.78
C LYS A 298 4.06 -9.12 -17.34
N GLY A 299 4.47 -9.40 -18.58
CA GLY A 299 5.40 -8.59 -19.35
C GLY A 299 6.87 -8.75 -18.94
N LEU A 300 7.23 -9.79 -18.17
CA LEU A 300 8.63 -10.11 -17.92
C LEU A 300 9.21 -10.96 -19.04
N THR A 301 10.41 -10.62 -19.48
CA THR A 301 11.08 -11.24 -20.60
C THR A 301 12.45 -11.79 -20.22
N VAL A 302 12.87 -12.85 -20.90
CA VAL A 302 14.24 -13.34 -20.95
C VAL A 302 14.71 -13.19 -22.40
N HIS A 303 15.74 -12.39 -22.63
CA HIS A 303 16.27 -12.08 -23.96
C HIS A 303 15.15 -11.75 -24.99
N GLY A 304 14.19 -10.91 -24.56
CA GLY A 304 13.05 -10.49 -25.37
C GLY A 304 11.90 -11.49 -25.50
N VAL A 305 12.02 -12.70 -24.96
CA VAL A 305 10.94 -13.70 -24.95
C VAL A 305 10.11 -13.55 -23.69
N GLU A 306 8.81 -13.31 -23.84
CA GLU A 306 7.89 -13.17 -22.68
C GLU A 306 7.70 -14.51 -21.97
N ILE A 307 7.80 -14.48 -20.64
CA ILE A 307 7.61 -15.62 -19.76
C ILE A 307 6.17 -15.64 -19.26
N GLU A 308 5.58 -16.81 -19.22
CA GLU A 308 4.21 -17.01 -18.74
C GLU A 308 4.07 -16.62 -17.25
N PHE A 309 2.99 -15.90 -16.94
CA PHE A 309 2.65 -15.43 -15.59
C PHE A 309 1.67 -16.36 -14.90
#